data_5d36e9799993a566f3f2e76990d26340
#
_entry.id   5d36e9799993a566f3f2e76990d26340
#
_cell.length_a   1.000
_cell.length_b   1.000
_cell.length_c   1.000
_cell.angle_alpha   90.00
_cell.angle_beta   90.00
_cell.angle_gamma   90.00
#
_symmetry.space_group_name_H-M   'P 1'
#
loop_
_entity.id
_entity.type
_entity.pdbx_description
1 polymer ?
#
loop_
_entity_poly.entity_id
_entity_poly.type
_entity_poly.pdbx_seq_one_letter_code
_entity_poly.pdbx_strand_id
1 'polypeptide(L)'
;RALLAGDTQTGVCLMQIEEGLDTGGVIGRRTMAITDSTTADDIRSHLIAEGSQLLIEQLNSGLDPVVPQAGDATYAEKIDSTELHIDWSKSANEISRLIRLGNAWTVFRGKRLKIHQADVVHESSSETSAESGVLLVAKNSASVATSSGLLELKIVQPEGKPRMNVVSWINGAQPTYGEKLFSD
;
A
#
# COMPACT_ATOMS: atom_id res chain seq x y z
N ARG A 1 7.08 4.99 1.37
CA ARG A 1 7.28 5.56 0.02
C ARG A 1 7.68 4.49 -0.98
N ALA A 2 8.59 3.56 -0.66
CA ALA A 2 8.98 2.46 -1.55
C ALA A 2 7.77 1.69 -2.11
N LEU A 3 6.81 1.32 -1.24
CA LEU A 3 5.59 0.64 -1.65
C LEU A 3 4.76 1.46 -2.66
N LEU A 4 4.60 2.77 -2.44
CA LEU A 4 3.87 3.66 -3.35
C LEU A 4 4.61 3.85 -4.68
N ALA A 5 5.94 3.95 -4.64
CA ALA A 5 6.78 4.06 -5.84
C ALA A 5 6.72 2.79 -6.71
N GLY A 6 6.35 1.65 -6.11
CA GLY A 6 6.31 0.37 -6.79
C GLY A 6 7.69 -0.30 -6.86
N ASP A 7 8.55 0.02 -5.90
CA ASP A 7 9.84 -0.64 -5.78
C ASP A 7 9.63 -2.14 -5.55
N THR A 8 10.50 -2.95 -6.10
CA THR A 8 10.47 -4.41 -5.95
C THR A 8 11.22 -4.91 -4.73
N GLN A 9 11.93 -4.01 -4.04
CA GLN A 9 12.64 -4.31 -2.81
C GLN A 9 12.76 -3.07 -1.91
N THR A 10 12.94 -3.32 -0.63
CA THR A 10 13.28 -2.31 0.38
C THR A 10 14.27 -2.91 1.36
N GLY A 11 14.72 -2.15 2.36
CA GLY A 11 15.68 -2.67 3.32
C GLY A 11 15.84 -1.80 4.56
N VAL A 12 16.65 -2.31 5.48
CA VAL A 12 17.12 -1.61 6.67
C VAL A 12 18.64 -1.55 6.64
N CYS A 13 19.20 -0.42 7.04
CA CYS A 13 20.63 -0.22 7.17
C CYS A 13 21.00 0.10 8.62
N LEU A 14 22.12 -0.44 9.07
CA LEU A 14 22.84 0.05 10.23
C LEU A 14 23.88 1.05 9.75
N MET A 15 23.82 2.28 10.24
CA MET A 15 24.70 3.36 9.80
C MET A 15 25.37 4.07 10.96
N GLN A 16 26.49 4.70 10.72
CA GLN A 16 27.18 5.56 11.69
C GLN A 16 26.38 6.87 11.83
N ILE A 17 26.28 7.37 13.06
CA ILE A 17 25.65 8.67 13.32
C ILE A 17 26.68 9.75 13.05
N GLU A 18 26.30 10.73 12.23
CA GLU A 18 27.06 11.93 11.91
C GLU A 18 26.25 13.20 12.18
N GLU A 19 26.83 14.37 11.97
CA GLU A 19 26.16 15.66 12.20
C GLU A 19 24.96 15.88 11.26
N GLY A 20 25.05 15.41 10.00
CA GLY A 20 23.96 15.48 9.03
C GLY A 20 22.92 14.39 9.24
N LEU A 21 21.68 14.67 8.84
CA LEU A 21 20.58 13.72 8.94
C LEU A 21 20.75 12.62 7.88
N ASP A 22 20.84 11.37 8.33
CA ASP A 22 20.96 10.17 7.49
C ASP A 22 22.17 10.18 6.51
N THR A 23 23.24 10.93 6.83
CA THR A 23 24.42 11.08 5.97
C THR A 23 25.55 10.10 6.27
N GLY A 24 25.51 9.45 7.42
CA GLY A 24 26.58 8.56 7.87
C GLY A 24 26.78 7.34 6.98
N GLY A 25 28.00 6.79 6.97
CA GLY A 25 28.31 5.60 6.22
C GLY A 25 27.61 4.36 6.76
N VAL A 26 27.36 3.39 5.88
CA VAL A 26 26.65 2.14 6.18
C VAL A 26 27.62 1.09 6.70
N ILE A 27 27.27 0.49 7.85
CA ILE A 27 27.99 -0.61 8.49
C ILE A 27 27.46 -1.95 7.98
N GLY A 28 26.12 -2.06 7.82
CA GLY A 28 25.49 -3.27 7.33
C GLY A 28 24.08 -3.01 6.80
N ARG A 29 23.58 -3.93 6.00
CA ARG A 29 22.21 -3.84 5.44
C ARG A 29 21.54 -5.20 5.34
N ARG A 30 20.20 -5.18 5.39
CA ARG A 30 19.33 -6.31 5.06
C ARG A 30 18.27 -5.84 4.07
N THR A 31 17.94 -6.67 3.10
CA THR A 31 16.95 -6.36 2.06
C THR A 31 15.75 -7.29 2.18
N MET A 32 14.59 -6.79 1.79
CA MET A 32 13.32 -7.51 1.70
C MET A 32 12.71 -7.29 0.33
N ALA A 33 12.23 -8.34 -0.32
CA ALA A 33 11.44 -8.24 -1.55
C ALA A 33 10.05 -7.68 -1.25
N ILE A 34 9.56 -6.80 -2.11
CA ILE A 34 8.19 -6.29 -2.10
C ILE A 34 7.42 -7.01 -3.22
N THR A 35 6.41 -7.78 -2.84
CA THR A 35 5.51 -8.48 -3.77
C THR A 35 4.18 -7.73 -3.91
N ASP A 36 3.32 -8.19 -4.81
CA ASP A 36 1.98 -7.61 -5.00
C ASP A 36 1.04 -7.77 -3.80
N SER A 37 1.37 -8.63 -2.85
CA SER A 37 0.63 -8.81 -1.60
C SER A 37 1.28 -8.16 -0.38
N THR A 38 2.53 -7.71 -0.47
CA THR A 38 3.27 -7.13 0.66
C THR A 38 2.61 -5.82 1.13
N THR A 39 2.26 -5.73 2.41
CA THR A 39 1.69 -4.53 3.04
C THR A 39 2.77 -3.67 3.73
N ALA A 40 2.44 -2.43 4.08
CA ALA A 40 3.34 -1.58 4.87
C ALA A 40 3.61 -2.16 6.28
N ASP A 41 2.64 -2.86 6.86
CA ASP A 41 2.81 -3.51 8.17
C ASP A 41 3.74 -4.73 8.08
N ASP A 42 3.68 -5.50 6.98
CA ASP A 42 4.63 -6.59 6.73
C ASP A 42 6.05 -6.06 6.60
N ILE A 43 6.23 -4.99 5.80
CA ILE A 43 7.53 -4.32 5.64
C ILE A 43 8.04 -3.85 7.00
N ARG A 44 7.22 -3.12 7.77
CA ARG A 44 7.63 -2.60 9.07
C ARG A 44 8.04 -3.72 10.02
N SER A 45 7.25 -4.76 10.14
CA SER A 45 7.51 -5.88 11.04
C SER A 45 8.78 -6.62 10.67
N HIS A 46 8.97 -6.89 9.37
CA HIS A 46 10.17 -7.56 8.86
C HIS A 46 11.43 -6.71 9.07
N LEU A 47 11.41 -5.43 8.72
CA LEU A 47 12.58 -4.56 8.84
C LEU A 47 12.97 -4.30 10.31
N ILE A 48 12.01 -4.25 11.25
CA ILE A 48 12.31 -4.17 12.69
C ILE A 48 13.05 -5.44 13.15
N ALA A 49 12.57 -6.61 12.77
CA ALA A 49 13.19 -7.87 13.15
C ALA A 49 14.61 -8.00 12.55
N GLU A 50 14.76 -7.80 11.25
CA GLU A 50 16.03 -7.89 10.54
C GLU A 50 17.05 -6.83 10.99
N GLY A 51 16.59 -5.60 11.24
CA GLY A 51 17.45 -4.52 11.73
C GLY A 51 17.96 -4.80 13.16
N SER A 52 17.09 -5.34 14.01
CA SER A 52 17.48 -5.75 15.36
C SER A 52 18.49 -6.89 15.34
N GLN A 53 18.26 -7.89 14.49
CA GLN A 53 19.19 -9.00 14.32
C GLN A 53 20.54 -8.53 13.79
N LEU A 54 20.53 -7.68 12.75
CA LEU A 54 21.76 -7.08 12.20
C LEU A 54 22.56 -6.33 13.26
N LEU A 55 21.90 -5.53 14.10
CA LEU A 55 22.56 -4.80 15.18
C LEU A 55 23.23 -5.75 16.18
N ILE A 56 22.53 -6.80 16.61
CA ILE A 56 23.07 -7.79 17.54
C ILE A 56 24.28 -8.52 16.96
N GLU A 57 24.21 -8.93 15.69
CA GLU A 57 25.32 -9.56 14.97
C GLU A 57 26.55 -8.67 14.94
N GLN A 58 26.37 -7.40 14.57
CA GLN A 58 27.48 -6.43 14.48
C GLN A 58 28.09 -6.12 15.85
N LEU A 59 27.31 -6.07 16.92
CA LEU A 59 27.83 -5.85 18.28
C LEU A 59 28.60 -7.06 18.80
N ASN A 60 28.23 -8.29 18.43
CA ASN A 60 28.88 -9.52 18.87
C ASN A 60 30.17 -9.84 18.10
N SER A 61 30.18 -9.57 16.80
CA SER A 61 31.34 -9.89 15.92
C SER A 61 32.37 -8.76 15.80
N GLY A 62 32.04 -7.57 16.30
CA GLY A 62 32.72 -6.31 15.99
C GLY A 62 32.09 -5.66 14.77
N LEU A 63 32.09 -4.31 14.75
CA LEU A 63 31.47 -3.56 13.64
C LEU A 63 32.25 -3.78 12.34
N ASP A 64 31.55 -4.06 11.26
CA ASP A 64 32.12 -4.08 9.92
C ASP A 64 32.65 -2.69 9.51
N PRO A 65 33.58 -2.63 8.55
CA PRO A 65 34.07 -1.35 8.04
C PRO A 65 32.91 -0.47 7.51
N VAL A 66 32.96 0.80 7.89
CA VAL A 66 31.98 1.79 7.43
C VAL A 66 32.17 2.06 5.95
N VAL A 67 31.13 1.90 5.15
CA VAL A 67 31.14 2.19 3.71
C VAL A 67 30.36 3.48 3.46
N PRO A 68 30.98 4.53 2.88
CA PRO A 68 30.27 5.76 2.56
C PRO A 68 29.05 5.50 1.66
N GLN A 69 27.97 6.24 1.89
CA GLN A 69 26.82 6.21 1.00
C GLN A 69 27.21 6.80 -0.37
N ALA A 70 26.68 6.22 -1.44
CA ALA A 70 26.93 6.67 -2.81
C ALA A 70 25.59 6.94 -3.52
N GLY A 71 25.61 7.85 -4.47
CA GLY A 71 24.44 8.29 -5.24
C GLY A 71 23.83 9.59 -4.71
N ASP A 72 22.84 10.08 -5.42
CA ASP A 72 22.11 11.28 -5.04
C ASP A 72 21.16 11.03 -3.86
N ALA A 73 21.07 11.99 -2.95
CA ALA A 73 20.15 11.90 -1.83
C ALA A 73 18.69 11.96 -2.30
N THR A 74 17.86 11.03 -1.83
CA THR A 74 16.42 11.03 -2.06
C THR A 74 15.68 11.20 -0.74
N TYR A 75 14.59 11.97 -0.78
CA TYR A 75 13.80 12.27 0.42
C TYR A 75 12.47 11.51 0.39
N ALA A 76 12.20 10.78 1.45
CA ALA A 76 10.94 10.08 1.66
C ALA A 76 10.03 10.89 2.59
N GLU A 77 9.32 11.88 2.01
CA GLU A 77 8.39 12.72 2.77
C GLU A 77 7.34 11.89 3.51
N LYS A 78 6.91 12.40 4.67
CA LYS A 78 5.83 11.78 5.44
C LYS A 78 4.56 11.73 4.58
N ILE A 79 3.85 10.60 4.65
CA ILE A 79 2.58 10.44 3.95
C ILE A 79 1.51 11.24 4.68
N ASP A 80 0.87 12.17 3.96
CA ASP A 80 -0.27 12.93 4.47
C ASP A 80 -1.56 12.11 4.37
N SER A 81 -2.52 12.43 5.24
CA SER A 81 -3.82 11.75 5.26
C SER A 81 -4.65 11.99 3.98
N THR A 82 -4.41 13.08 3.29
CA THR A 82 -5.06 13.39 2.00
C THR A 82 -4.56 12.48 0.89
N GLU A 83 -3.28 12.07 0.93
CA GLU A 83 -2.72 11.11 -0.03
C GLU A 83 -3.36 9.71 0.07
N LEU A 84 -4.06 9.40 1.18
CA LEU A 84 -4.76 8.13 1.37
C LEU A 84 -6.15 8.11 0.73
N HIS A 85 -6.60 9.21 0.17
CA HIS A 85 -7.82 9.28 -0.61
C HIS A 85 -7.60 8.63 -1.98
N ILE A 86 -8.46 7.67 -2.33
CA ILE A 86 -8.32 6.90 -3.57
C ILE A 86 -8.74 7.76 -4.75
N ASP A 87 -7.81 7.98 -5.66
CA ASP A 87 -8.07 8.53 -6.99
C ASP A 87 -8.34 7.39 -7.98
N TRP A 88 -9.60 7.18 -8.32
CA TRP A 88 -10.02 6.10 -9.22
C TRP A 88 -9.56 6.31 -10.68
N SER A 89 -9.06 7.49 -11.03
CA SER A 89 -8.45 7.75 -12.34
C SER A 89 -7.05 7.12 -12.50
N LYS A 90 -6.48 6.58 -11.41
CA LYS A 90 -5.25 5.80 -11.43
C LYS A 90 -5.51 4.36 -11.85
N SER A 91 -4.44 3.63 -12.18
CA SER A 91 -4.52 2.20 -12.50
C SER A 91 -4.82 1.35 -11.27
N ALA A 92 -5.38 0.16 -11.48
CA ALA A 92 -5.64 -0.80 -10.41
C ALA A 92 -4.37 -1.13 -9.60
N ASN A 93 -3.21 -1.21 -10.26
CA ASN A 93 -1.92 -1.46 -9.61
C ASN A 93 -1.52 -0.30 -8.69
N GLU A 94 -1.63 0.95 -9.12
CA GLU A 94 -1.32 2.13 -8.29
C GLU A 94 -2.24 2.21 -7.08
N ILE A 95 -3.55 2.01 -7.27
CA ILE A 95 -4.52 2.02 -6.18
C ILE A 95 -4.28 0.84 -5.22
N SER A 96 -3.92 -0.35 -5.72
CA SER A 96 -3.56 -1.49 -4.89
C SER A 96 -2.36 -1.18 -3.98
N ARG A 97 -1.34 -0.47 -4.47
CA ARG A 97 -0.21 -0.02 -3.65
C ARG A 97 -0.66 0.91 -2.52
N LEU A 98 -1.57 1.84 -2.81
CA LEU A 98 -2.15 2.74 -1.81
C LEU A 98 -2.96 1.96 -0.76
N ILE A 99 -3.76 0.98 -1.16
CA ILE A 99 -4.53 0.13 -0.25
C ILE A 99 -3.59 -0.66 0.67
N ARG A 100 -2.50 -1.23 0.14
CA ARG A 100 -1.49 -1.99 0.90
C ARG A 100 -0.69 -1.12 1.87
N LEU A 101 -0.66 0.20 1.66
CA LEU A 101 -0.08 1.15 2.62
C LEU A 101 -0.90 1.23 3.91
N GLY A 102 -2.21 0.96 3.82
CA GLY A 102 -3.16 1.00 4.91
C GLY A 102 -3.94 2.30 4.99
N ASN A 103 -5.16 2.20 5.47
CA ASN A 103 -6.09 3.32 5.65
C ASN A 103 -6.51 4.07 4.37
N ALA A 104 -6.31 3.50 3.19
CA ALA A 104 -6.86 4.04 1.95
C ALA A 104 -8.39 4.15 2.04
N TRP A 105 -8.95 5.23 1.52
CA TRP A 105 -10.37 5.50 1.64
C TRP A 105 -10.94 6.21 0.40
N THR A 106 -12.23 6.09 0.24
CA THR A 106 -13.05 6.74 -0.78
C THR A 106 -14.38 7.17 -0.16
N VAL A 107 -15.26 7.76 -0.94
CA VAL A 107 -16.62 8.13 -0.52
C VAL A 107 -17.64 7.24 -1.21
N PHE A 108 -18.55 6.66 -0.43
CA PHE A 108 -19.72 5.92 -0.89
C PHE A 108 -20.99 6.51 -0.30
N ARG A 109 -21.88 7.00 -1.14
CA ARG A 109 -23.14 7.64 -0.73
C ARG A 109 -22.94 8.73 0.34
N GLY A 110 -21.94 9.61 0.14
CA GLY A 110 -21.63 10.70 1.05
C GLY A 110 -20.97 10.31 2.38
N LYS A 111 -20.56 9.03 2.55
CA LYS A 111 -19.88 8.53 3.75
C LYS A 111 -18.55 7.92 3.39
N ARG A 112 -17.56 8.05 4.30
CA ARG A 112 -16.26 7.45 4.12
C ARG A 112 -16.34 5.93 4.11
N LEU A 113 -15.71 5.33 3.11
CA LEU A 113 -15.51 3.89 3.00
C LEU A 113 -14.00 3.62 2.92
N LYS A 114 -13.42 3.01 3.96
CA LYS A 114 -12.02 2.55 3.89
C LYS A 114 -11.97 1.22 3.16
N ILE A 115 -10.92 1.06 2.34
CA ILE A 115 -10.61 -0.20 1.68
C ILE A 115 -9.32 -0.73 2.29
N HIS A 116 -9.40 -1.89 2.92
CA HIS A 116 -8.27 -2.52 3.63
C HIS A 116 -7.59 -3.60 2.80
N GLN A 117 -8.36 -4.24 1.90
CA GLN A 117 -7.84 -5.26 1.00
C GLN A 117 -8.64 -5.27 -0.30
N ALA A 118 -7.93 -5.34 -1.41
CA ALA A 118 -8.49 -5.54 -2.75
C ALA A 118 -7.46 -6.28 -3.61
N ASP A 119 -7.94 -7.06 -4.57
CA ASP A 119 -7.12 -7.77 -5.53
C ASP A 119 -7.23 -7.09 -6.90
N VAL A 120 -6.10 -6.99 -7.59
CA VAL A 120 -6.08 -6.52 -8.97
C VAL A 120 -6.57 -7.63 -9.88
N VAL A 121 -7.62 -7.34 -10.65
CA VAL A 121 -8.13 -8.26 -11.65
C VAL A 121 -7.65 -7.80 -13.02
N HIS A 122 -6.78 -8.61 -13.62
CA HIS A 122 -6.34 -8.43 -14.99
C HIS A 122 -7.34 -9.17 -15.91
N GLU A 123 -8.23 -8.43 -16.54
CA GLU A 123 -9.11 -9.04 -17.54
C GLU A 123 -8.31 -9.38 -18.80
N SER A 124 -8.36 -10.66 -19.16
CA SER A 124 -7.71 -11.18 -20.37
C SER A 124 -8.53 -10.95 -21.66
N SER A 125 -9.74 -10.39 -21.58
CA SER A 125 -10.55 -10.08 -22.76
C SER A 125 -11.77 -9.25 -22.43
N SER A 126 -11.81 -8.11 -23.01
CA SER A 126 -12.80 -7.04 -23.15
C SER A 126 -12.54 -5.84 -22.22
N GLU A 127 -12.27 -4.72 -22.88
CA GLU A 127 -12.26 -3.39 -22.27
C GLU A 127 -13.53 -3.21 -21.47
N THR A 128 -13.40 -3.19 -20.13
CA THR A 128 -14.51 -2.76 -19.31
C THR A 128 -14.78 -1.31 -19.67
N SER A 129 -15.81 -1.05 -20.45
CA SER A 129 -16.20 0.30 -20.85
C SER A 129 -16.78 1.11 -19.68
N ALA A 130 -16.67 0.62 -18.46
CA ALA A 130 -17.11 1.31 -17.26
C ALA A 130 -16.17 2.46 -16.92
N GLU A 131 -16.74 3.62 -16.62
CA GLU A 131 -15.98 4.77 -16.13
C GLU A 131 -15.27 4.46 -14.80
N SER A 132 -14.12 5.08 -14.59
CA SER A 132 -13.36 4.96 -13.33
C SER A 132 -14.23 5.30 -12.12
N GLY A 133 -14.11 4.51 -11.05
CA GLY A 133 -14.90 4.64 -9.83
C GLY A 133 -16.27 3.94 -9.87
N VAL A 134 -16.67 3.37 -10.99
CA VAL A 134 -17.94 2.64 -11.09
C VAL A 134 -17.85 1.29 -10.40
N LEU A 135 -18.84 1.00 -9.55
CA LEU A 135 -19.01 -0.29 -8.88
C LEU A 135 -19.67 -1.32 -9.81
N LEU A 136 -19.01 -2.44 -9.95
CA LEU A 136 -19.50 -3.64 -10.63
C LEU A 136 -19.86 -4.67 -9.55
N VAL A 137 -21.14 -4.75 -9.22
CA VAL A 137 -21.62 -5.58 -8.10
C VAL A 137 -22.19 -6.88 -8.63
N ALA A 138 -21.75 -8.00 -8.05
CA ALA A 138 -22.32 -9.32 -8.23
C ALA A 138 -22.84 -9.86 -6.90
N LYS A 139 -23.43 -11.05 -6.88
CA LYS A 139 -24.06 -11.62 -5.68
C LYS A 139 -23.13 -11.68 -4.47
N ASN A 140 -21.86 -12.01 -4.66
CA ASN A 140 -20.88 -12.23 -3.60
C ASN A 140 -19.56 -11.47 -3.80
N SER A 141 -19.50 -10.55 -4.75
CA SER A 141 -18.31 -9.77 -5.06
C SER A 141 -18.67 -8.36 -5.50
N ALA A 142 -17.77 -7.44 -5.28
CA ALA A 142 -17.83 -6.09 -5.81
C ALA A 142 -16.46 -5.69 -6.30
N SER A 143 -16.41 -5.22 -7.54
CA SER A 143 -15.20 -4.68 -8.16
C SER A 143 -15.41 -3.21 -8.51
N VAL A 144 -14.33 -2.47 -8.61
CA VAL A 144 -14.35 -1.06 -8.99
C VAL A 144 -13.54 -0.90 -10.26
N ALA A 145 -14.12 -0.22 -11.24
CA ALA A 145 -13.41 0.13 -12.46
C ALA A 145 -12.37 1.22 -12.17
N THR A 146 -11.21 1.09 -12.78
CA THR A 146 -10.10 2.05 -12.68
C THR A 146 -9.69 2.53 -14.07
N SER A 147 -8.71 3.40 -14.18
CA SER A 147 -8.22 3.80 -15.53
C SER A 147 -7.62 2.62 -16.31
N SER A 148 -7.16 1.57 -15.63
CA SER A 148 -6.62 0.36 -16.23
C SER A 148 -6.74 -0.81 -15.26
N GLY A 149 -7.59 -1.79 -15.63
CA GLY A 149 -7.93 -2.95 -14.81
C GLY A 149 -9.05 -2.68 -13.80
N LEU A 150 -9.41 -3.72 -13.06
CA LEU A 150 -10.42 -3.69 -12.01
C LEU A 150 -9.77 -3.97 -10.65
N LEU A 151 -10.37 -3.43 -9.60
CA LEU A 151 -10.05 -3.78 -8.21
C LEU A 151 -11.22 -4.53 -7.58
N GLU A 152 -11.05 -5.82 -7.31
CA GLU A 152 -12.02 -6.62 -6.56
C GLU A 152 -11.84 -6.36 -5.06
N LEU A 153 -12.86 -5.77 -4.43
CA LEU A 153 -12.85 -5.46 -3.00
C LEU A 153 -12.95 -6.75 -2.18
N LYS A 154 -12.13 -6.86 -1.11
CA LYS A 154 -12.15 -8.01 -0.19
C LYS A 154 -12.55 -7.60 1.22
N ILE A 155 -11.84 -6.63 1.80
CA ILE A 155 -12.09 -6.13 3.16
C ILE A 155 -12.31 -4.62 3.09
N VAL A 156 -13.47 -4.19 3.59
CA VAL A 156 -13.86 -2.79 3.63
C VAL A 156 -14.28 -2.37 5.03
N GLN A 157 -14.34 -1.07 5.27
CA GLN A 157 -14.82 -0.51 6.53
C GLN A 157 -15.66 0.74 6.27
N PRO A 158 -17.00 0.64 6.32
CA PRO A 158 -17.86 1.80 6.27
C PRO A 158 -17.68 2.68 7.51
N GLU A 159 -17.95 3.97 7.36
CA GLU A 159 -17.88 4.93 8.46
C GLU A 159 -18.71 4.48 9.66
N GLY A 160 -18.12 4.54 10.85
CA GLY A 160 -18.77 4.13 12.10
C GLY A 160 -19.01 2.61 12.26
N LYS A 161 -18.45 1.78 11.35
CA LYS A 161 -18.60 0.31 11.42
C LYS A 161 -17.22 -0.36 11.57
N PRO A 162 -17.16 -1.60 12.09
CA PRO A 162 -15.95 -2.39 12.07
C PRO A 162 -15.57 -2.80 10.64
N ARG A 163 -14.33 -3.27 10.48
CA ARG A 163 -13.88 -3.93 9.24
C ARG A 163 -14.74 -5.15 8.97
N MET A 164 -15.10 -5.37 7.70
CA MET A 164 -15.91 -6.51 7.28
C MET A 164 -15.50 -6.98 5.89
N ASN A 165 -15.79 -8.24 5.57
CA ASN A 165 -15.65 -8.73 4.22
C ASN A 165 -16.66 -8.07 3.27
N VAL A 166 -16.34 -8.06 1.98
CA VAL A 166 -17.17 -7.40 0.96
C VAL A 166 -18.58 -7.98 0.89
N VAL A 167 -18.77 -9.29 1.11
CA VAL A 167 -20.09 -9.94 1.09
C VAL A 167 -21.01 -9.38 2.19
N SER A 168 -20.47 -9.22 3.40
CA SER A 168 -21.20 -8.59 4.51
C SER A 168 -21.57 -7.14 4.21
N TRP A 169 -20.65 -6.40 3.57
CA TRP A 169 -20.92 -5.03 3.14
C TRP A 169 -22.02 -4.98 2.07
N ILE A 170 -21.96 -5.85 1.04
CA ILE A 170 -22.98 -5.95 0.00
C ILE A 170 -24.36 -6.21 0.62
N ASN A 171 -24.45 -7.17 1.54
CA ASN A 171 -25.73 -7.51 2.20
C ASN A 171 -26.27 -6.36 3.04
N GLY A 172 -25.42 -5.60 3.73
CA GLY A 172 -25.83 -4.50 4.60
C GLY A 172 -26.08 -3.17 3.88
N ALA A 173 -25.23 -2.82 2.91
CA ALA A 173 -25.31 -1.55 2.19
C ALA A 173 -26.14 -1.65 0.90
N GLN A 174 -26.31 -2.87 0.37
CA GLN A 174 -27.03 -3.15 -0.88
C GLN A 174 -26.61 -2.20 -2.02
N PRO A 175 -25.28 -2.15 -2.35
CA PRO A 175 -24.83 -1.35 -3.46
C PRO A 175 -25.41 -1.92 -4.76
N THR A 176 -25.69 -1.04 -5.70
CA THR A 176 -26.20 -1.44 -7.03
C THR A 176 -25.11 -1.32 -8.09
N TYR A 177 -25.23 -2.12 -9.13
CA TYR A 177 -24.36 -2.02 -10.28
C TYR A 177 -24.44 -0.59 -10.90
N GLY A 178 -23.31 0.00 -11.19
CA GLY A 178 -23.23 1.33 -11.80
C GLY A 178 -23.15 2.49 -10.78
N GLU A 179 -23.32 2.26 -9.47
CA GLU A 179 -23.01 3.30 -8.49
C GLU A 179 -21.53 3.67 -8.54
N LYS A 180 -21.22 4.92 -8.23
CA LYS A 180 -19.85 5.43 -8.24
C LYS A 180 -19.31 5.60 -6.82
N LEU A 181 -18.06 5.21 -6.67
CA LEU A 181 -17.21 5.66 -5.57
C LEU A 181 -16.54 6.96 -6.01
N PHE A 182 -16.58 7.97 -5.14
CA PHE A 182 -16.06 9.29 -5.51
C PHE A 182 -14.64 9.50 -4.98
N SER A 183 -13.80 10.08 -5.84
CA SER A 183 -12.71 10.96 -5.46
C SER A 183 -13.31 12.37 -5.51
N ASP A 184 -13.40 13.06 -4.38
CA ASP A 184 -13.87 14.46 -4.35
C ASP A 184 -13.04 15.34 -5.27
#